data_5661b14482392ec50de587d598c5dc74
#
_entry.id   5661b14482392ec50de587d598c5dc74
#
_cell.length_a   1.000
_cell.length_b   1.000
_cell.length_c   1.000
_cell.angle_alpha   90.00
_cell.angle_beta   90.00
_cell.angle_gamma   90.00
#
_symmetry.space_group_name_H-M   'P 1'
#
loop_
_entity.id
_entity.type
_entity.pdbx_description
1 polymer ?
#
loop_
_entity_poly.entity_id
_entity_poly.type
_entity_poly.pdbx_seq_one_letter_code
_entity_poly.pdbx_strand_id
1 'polypeptide(L)'
;DVYKRQCVYCGFHISNPMPRTILTEEEIVNEYKAIKKLAPFENLLLVTGENPAKAGVPYIARALDLAKPYFSNLKIEVMPLKTEEYAELKEHGMNGVICFQETYHKANYNIYHPRGMKSKFEWRVNGFDRMGQAGVHSIGMGVLIGLEKEWRTDITMMAYHLRYLQKHYWQTKYSVNFPRMRPSENGGFQPNVIMSDCELAQVTFAMRIFDHDVDISYSTREPADIRDHMATLGVTTMSAESKTEPGGYYSYPQTLEQFHVSDERKAVEVDKALKRLGREPVWKDWDASFDLKAFKR
;
A
#
# COMPACT_ATOMS: atom_id res chain seq x y z
N ASP A 1 2.51 5.17 24.40
CA ASP A 1 2.69 6.14 23.34
C ASP A 1 1.35 6.43 22.65
N VAL A 2 0.75 7.58 22.96
CA VAL A 2 -0.65 7.91 22.69
C VAL A 2 -0.93 8.12 21.19
N TYR A 3 0.10 8.20 20.36
CA TYR A 3 -0.02 8.62 18.96
C TYR A 3 0.05 7.48 17.92
N LYS A 4 0.06 6.22 18.35
CA LYS A 4 0.37 5.09 17.47
C LYS A 4 -0.68 3.99 17.55
N ARG A 5 -1.03 3.43 16.36
CA ARG A 5 -1.74 2.15 16.23
C ARG A 5 -3.14 2.17 16.78
N GLN A 6 -3.97 3.01 16.20
CA GLN A 6 -5.26 3.35 16.76
C GLN A 6 -6.44 2.96 15.87
N CYS A 7 -6.15 2.32 14.72
CA CYS A 7 -7.20 1.75 13.90
C CYS A 7 -7.75 0.52 14.60
N VAL A 8 -9.02 0.53 14.92
CA VAL A 8 -9.68 -0.56 15.67
C VAL A 8 -9.64 -1.91 14.96
N TYR A 9 -9.44 -1.91 13.65
CA TYR A 9 -9.41 -3.08 12.76
C TYR A 9 -8.00 -3.63 12.50
N CYS A 10 -6.95 -2.99 13.00
CA CYS A 10 -5.57 -3.34 12.68
C CYS A 10 -5.01 -4.34 13.69
N GLY A 11 -4.40 -5.43 13.21
CA GLY A 11 -3.70 -6.38 14.06
C GLY A 11 -2.60 -5.73 14.90
N PHE A 12 -2.05 -4.59 14.44
CA PHE A 12 -1.08 -3.79 15.20
C PHE A 12 -1.72 -2.77 16.16
N HIS A 13 -3.01 -2.88 16.45
CA HIS A 13 -3.66 -2.00 17.43
C HIS A 13 -2.92 -2.00 18.78
N ILE A 14 -2.97 -0.86 19.49
CA ILE A 14 -2.20 -0.68 20.74
C ILE A 14 -2.56 -1.68 21.84
N SER A 15 -3.81 -2.15 21.87
CA SER A 15 -4.27 -3.14 22.85
C SER A 15 -3.72 -4.55 22.61
N ASN A 16 -3.20 -4.83 21.41
CA ASN A 16 -2.68 -6.14 21.10
C ASN A 16 -1.27 -6.30 21.70
N PRO A 17 -1.05 -7.32 22.56
CA PRO A 17 0.24 -7.59 23.16
C PRO A 17 1.19 -8.18 22.11
N MET A 18 2.00 -7.36 21.48
CA MET A 18 2.98 -7.78 20.48
C MET A 18 4.29 -7.01 20.62
N PRO A 19 5.44 -7.60 20.28
CA PRO A 19 6.70 -6.90 20.18
C PRO A 19 6.62 -5.72 19.20
N ARG A 20 7.30 -4.64 19.53
CA ARG A 20 7.31 -3.40 18.74
C ARG A 20 8.72 -3.14 18.27
N THR A 21 9.01 -3.50 17.04
CA THR A 21 10.35 -3.45 16.49
C THR A 21 10.53 -2.23 15.58
N ILE A 22 11.72 -1.68 15.60
CA ILE A 22 12.24 -0.75 14.59
C ILE A 22 13.54 -1.34 14.12
N LEU A 23 13.62 -1.62 12.83
CA LEU A 23 14.78 -2.25 12.25
C LEU A 23 15.98 -1.29 12.27
N THR A 24 17.14 -1.81 12.61
CA THR A 24 18.43 -1.16 12.42
C THR A 24 18.79 -1.12 10.94
N GLU A 25 19.77 -0.30 10.57
CA GLU A 25 20.26 -0.23 9.18
C GLU A 25 20.74 -1.59 8.67
N GLU A 26 21.43 -2.38 9.51
CA GLU A 26 21.90 -3.70 9.19
C GLU A 26 20.74 -4.67 8.93
N GLU A 27 19.73 -4.65 9.79
CA GLU A 27 18.52 -5.46 9.62
C GLU A 27 17.78 -5.08 8.34
N ILE A 28 17.60 -3.78 8.05
CA ILE A 28 17.00 -3.27 6.80
C ILE A 28 17.74 -3.83 5.57
N VAL A 29 19.05 -3.75 5.55
CA VAL A 29 19.87 -4.28 4.44
C VAL A 29 19.72 -5.80 4.30
N ASN A 30 19.64 -6.52 5.41
CA ASN A 30 19.44 -7.97 5.39
C ASN A 30 18.06 -8.36 4.86
N GLU A 31 16.99 -7.59 5.19
CA GLU A 31 15.65 -7.73 4.59
C GLU A 31 15.71 -7.54 3.06
N TYR A 32 16.37 -6.48 2.57
CA TYR A 32 16.48 -6.23 1.14
C TYR A 32 17.22 -7.37 0.41
N LYS A 33 18.30 -7.88 0.98
CA LYS A 33 19.02 -9.03 0.44
C LYS A 33 18.17 -10.30 0.43
N ALA A 34 17.36 -10.51 1.47
CA ALA A 34 16.45 -11.64 1.54
C ALA A 34 15.36 -11.54 0.45
N ILE A 35 14.72 -10.40 0.27
CA ILE A 35 13.72 -10.17 -0.77
C ILE A 35 14.32 -10.42 -2.16
N LYS A 36 15.52 -9.91 -2.45
CA LYS A 36 16.20 -10.13 -3.76
C LYS A 36 16.53 -11.60 -4.04
N LYS A 37 16.62 -12.45 -3.00
CA LYS A 37 16.84 -13.89 -3.18
C LYS A 37 15.55 -14.65 -3.52
N LEU A 38 14.37 -14.11 -3.20
CA LEU A 38 13.10 -14.77 -3.47
C LEU A 38 12.76 -14.73 -4.97
N ALA A 39 12.93 -13.58 -5.60
CA ALA A 39 12.63 -13.34 -7.01
C ALA A 39 13.32 -12.03 -7.48
N PRO A 40 13.37 -11.76 -8.80
CA PRO A 40 14.00 -10.55 -9.35
C PRO A 40 13.12 -9.30 -9.12
N PHE A 41 12.64 -9.11 -7.91
CA PHE A 41 11.85 -7.91 -7.54
C PHE A 41 12.66 -6.63 -7.78
N GLU A 42 12.03 -5.68 -8.47
CA GLU A 42 12.54 -4.33 -8.67
C GLU A 42 11.66 -3.26 -8.01
N ASN A 43 10.44 -3.62 -7.63
CA ASN A 43 9.49 -2.75 -6.93
C ASN A 43 9.51 -3.09 -5.43
N LEU A 44 9.79 -2.10 -4.60
CA LEU A 44 9.76 -2.22 -3.15
C LEU A 44 8.72 -1.27 -2.56
N LEU A 45 7.89 -1.77 -1.65
CA LEU A 45 7.02 -0.96 -0.81
C LEU A 45 7.52 -0.97 0.62
N LEU A 46 8.00 0.18 1.11
CA LEU A 46 8.38 0.37 2.51
C LEU A 46 7.15 0.78 3.31
N VAL A 47 6.79 -0.03 4.30
CA VAL A 47 5.62 0.21 5.15
C VAL A 47 6.06 0.53 6.57
N THR A 48 5.53 1.58 7.17
CA THR A 48 5.77 1.92 8.57
C THR A 48 4.48 2.13 9.33
N GLY A 49 4.50 1.80 10.62
CA GLY A 49 3.46 2.29 11.52
C GLY A 49 3.58 3.81 11.73
N GLU A 50 2.47 4.48 12.03
CA GLU A 50 2.45 5.92 12.31
C GLU A 50 3.19 6.25 13.62
N ASN A 51 4.49 6.45 13.53
CA ASN A 51 5.40 6.76 14.63
C ASN A 51 6.43 7.82 14.24
N PRO A 52 6.03 9.10 14.14
CA PRO A 52 6.94 10.15 13.66
C PRO A 52 8.23 10.29 14.47
N ALA A 53 8.21 9.96 15.76
CA ALA A 53 9.38 10.08 16.61
C ALA A 53 10.46 9.02 16.37
N LYS A 54 10.09 7.84 15.87
CA LYS A 54 11.03 6.72 15.69
C LYS A 54 11.12 6.23 14.23
N ALA A 55 10.05 6.34 13.47
CA ALA A 55 9.97 5.97 12.06
C ALA A 55 9.45 7.18 11.25
N GLY A 56 9.99 8.35 11.52
CA GLY A 56 9.70 9.59 10.80
C GLY A 56 10.54 9.75 9.53
N VAL A 57 10.49 10.94 8.94
CA VAL A 57 11.15 11.25 7.66
C VAL A 57 12.62 10.86 7.63
N PRO A 58 13.45 11.16 8.64
CA PRO A 58 14.87 10.78 8.60
C PRO A 58 15.10 9.26 8.53
N TYR A 59 14.30 8.47 9.25
CA TYR A 59 14.37 7.01 9.20
C TYR A 59 13.95 6.47 7.83
N ILE A 60 12.86 7.01 7.26
CA ILE A 60 12.35 6.61 5.95
C ILE A 60 13.36 6.98 4.86
N ALA A 61 13.92 8.19 4.90
CA ALA A 61 14.94 8.67 3.98
C ALA A 61 16.17 7.73 3.99
N ARG A 62 16.63 7.35 5.19
CA ARG A 62 17.75 6.43 5.32
C ARG A 62 17.44 5.04 4.78
N ALA A 63 16.24 4.51 5.05
CA ALA A 63 15.79 3.23 4.50
C ALA A 63 15.72 3.25 2.95
N LEU A 64 15.25 4.35 2.36
CA LEU A 64 15.24 4.56 0.91
C LEU A 64 16.66 4.58 0.32
N ASP A 65 17.60 5.30 0.95
CA ASP A 65 18.99 5.33 0.49
C ASP A 65 19.62 3.93 0.50
N LEU A 66 19.36 3.15 1.55
CA LEU A 66 19.81 1.78 1.65
C LEU A 66 19.15 0.84 0.62
N ALA A 67 17.96 1.18 0.12
CA ALA A 67 17.23 0.39 -0.86
C ALA A 67 17.72 0.57 -2.30
N LYS A 68 18.25 1.76 -2.65
CA LYS A 68 18.69 2.11 -4.03
C LYS A 68 19.59 1.09 -4.72
N PRO A 69 20.54 0.42 -4.05
CA PRO A 69 21.36 -0.59 -4.68
C PRO A 69 20.62 -1.89 -5.04
N TYR A 70 19.43 -2.10 -4.48
CA TYR A 70 18.68 -3.34 -4.60
C TYR A 70 17.44 -3.22 -5.47
N PHE A 71 16.79 -2.05 -5.50
CA PHE A 71 15.49 -1.86 -6.16
C PHE A 71 15.46 -0.58 -6.97
N SER A 72 14.84 -0.64 -8.14
CA SER A 72 14.71 0.51 -9.04
C SER A 72 13.45 1.35 -8.80
N ASN A 73 12.40 0.79 -8.22
CA ASN A 73 11.14 1.48 -7.92
C ASN A 73 10.82 1.41 -6.43
N LEU A 74 10.92 2.56 -5.76
CA LEU A 74 10.79 2.68 -4.31
C LEU A 74 9.48 3.41 -3.97
N LYS A 75 8.55 2.70 -3.37
CA LYS A 75 7.29 3.27 -2.87
C LYS A 75 7.25 3.21 -1.35
N ILE A 76 6.50 4.14 -0.75
CA ILE A 76 6.27 4.15 0.69
C ILE A 76 4.78 4.07 1.00
N GLU A 77 4.44 3.40 2.10
CA GLU A 77 3.12 3.43 2.73
C GLU A 77 3.31 3.81 4.19
N VAL A 78 3.18 5.09 4.47
CA VAL A 78 3.47 5.70 5.75
C VAL A 78 2.35 6.67 6.15
N MET A 79 2.44 7.26 7.34
CA MET A 79 1.54 8.35 7.72
C MET A 79 1.57 9.48 6.68
N PRO A 80 0.44 10.19 6.43
CA PRO A 80 0.46 11.37 5.58
C PRO A 80 1.45 12.43 6.09
N LEU A 81 2.31 12.88 5.18
CA LEU A 81 3.39 13.84 5.44
C LEU A 81 3.00 15.24 4.96
N LYS A 82 3.85 16.22 5.23
CA LYS A 82 3.79 17.56 4.65
C LYS A 82 4.33 17.54 3.21
N THR A 83 4.02 18.55 2.44
CA THR A 83 4.49 18.69 1.05
C THR A 83 6.02 18.68 0.96
N GLU A 84 6.68 19.41 1.87
CA GLU A 84 8.14 19.53 1.92
C GLU A 84 8.81 18.18 2.30
N GLU A 85 8.17 17.41 3.18
CA GLU A 85 8.64 16.10 3.60
C GLU A 85 8.55 15.07 2.46
N TYR A 86 7.49 15.11 1.65
CA TYR A 86 7.41 14.29 0.43
C TYR A 86 8.47 14.72 -0.60
N ALA A 87 8.70 16.02 -0.77
CA ALA A 87 9.75 16.53 -1.66
C ALA A 87 11.15 16.06 -1.21
N GLU A 88 11.44 16.09 0.09
CA GLU A 88 12.68 15.57 0.67
C GLU A 88 12.85 14.07 0.35
N LEU A 89 11.83 13.24 0.58
CA LEU A 89 11.93 11.80 0.33
C LEU A 89 12.13 11.46 -1.15
N LYS A 90 11.68 12.30 -2.08
CA LYS A 90 11.98 12.15 -3.51
C LYS A 90 13.47 12.29 -3.80
N GLU A 91 14.20 13.18 -3.14
CA GLU A 91 15.66 13.30 -3.28
C GLU A 91 16.38 12.02 -2.77
N HIS A 92 15.73 11.28 -1.86
CA HIS A 92 16.17 9.97 -1.39
C HIS A 92 15.73 8.81 -2.29
N GLY A 93 15.10 9.09 -3.45
CA GLY A 93 14.76 8.08 -4.46
C GLY A 93 13.35 7.52 -4.35
N MET A 94 12.48 8.12 -3.56
CA MET A 94 11.06 7.75 -3.53
C MET A 94 10.38 8.05 -4.86
N ASN A 95 9.82 7.03 -5.49
CA ASN A 95 9.05 7.16 -6.73
C ASN A 95 7.55 7.29 -6.48
N GLY A 96 7.05 6.69 -5.41
CA GLY A 96 5.62 6.69 -5.15
C GLY A 96 5.23 6.60 -3.69
N VAL A 97 3.97 6.95 -3.44
CA VAL A 97 3.34 6.88 -2.12
C VAL A 97 2.02 6.13 -2.24
N ILE A 98 1.78 5.18 -1.35
CA ILE A 98 0.48 4.56 -1.18
C ILE A 98 -0.15 5.10 0.10
N CYS A 99 -1.40 5.52 0.00
CA CYS A 99 -2.16 5.99 1.14
C CYS A 99 -3.60 5.50 1.07
N PHE A 100 -4.03 4.81 2.11
CA PHE A 100 -5.43 4.41 2.22
C PHE A 100 -6.22 5.50 2.94
N GLN A 101 -7.26 6.02 2.30
CA GLN A 101 -8.26 6.85 2.98
C GLN A 101 -9.05 6.02 4.00
N GLU A 102 -9.13 4.73 3.76
CA GLU A 102 -9.86 3.68 4.47
C GLU A 102 -11.37 3.77 4.25
N THR A 103 -12.00 4.89 4.59
CA THR A 103 -13.39 5.23 4.28
C THR A 103 -13.54 6.72 4.03
N TYR A 104 -14.47 7.08 3.17
CA TYR A 104 -14.90 8.47 2.93
C TYR A 104 -16.10 8.88 3.80
N HIS A 105 -16.61 7.99 4.62
CA HIS A 105 -17.68 8.29 5.59
C HIS A 105 -17.15 9.14 6.75
N LYS A 106 -17.11 10.44 6.55
CA LYS A 106 -16.55 11.39 7.52
C LYS A 106 -17.22 11.31 8.90
N ALA A 107 -18.54 11.08 8.97
CA ALA A 107 -19.26 10.99 10.22
C ALA A 107 -18.83 9.77 11.07
N ASN A 108 -18.49 8.66 10.43
CA ASN A 108 -18.09 7.41 11.09
C ASN A 108 -16.57 7.27 11.22
N TYR A 109 -15.80 8.15 10.58
CA TYR A 109 -14.35 8.02 10.46
C TYR A 109 -13.65 7.85 11.82
N ASN A 110 -14.07 8.62 12.83
CA ASN A 110 -13.50 8.55 14.17
C ASN A 110 -13.88 7.29 14.97
N ILE A 111 -14.90 6.55 14.54
CA ILE A 111 -15.25 5.25 15.13
C ILE A 111 -14.12 4.26 14.84
N TYR A 112 -13.58 4.30 13.63
CA TYR A 112 -12.50 3.42 13.19
C TYR A 112 -11.11 3.94 13.54
N HIS A 113 -10.97 5.26 13.68
CA HIS A 113 -9.73 5.97 13.94
C HIS A 113 -9.89 6.93 15.14
N PRO A 114 -10.03 6.40 16.36
CA PRO A 114 -10.47 7.20 17.51
C PRO A 114 -9.42 8.20 18.03
N ARG A 115 -8.14 8.05 17.65
CA ARG A 115 -7.05 8.89 18.19
C ARG A 115 -5.92 9.10 17.17
N GLY A 116 -4.95 9.98 17.52
CA GLY A 116 -3.75 10.28 16.74
C GLY A 116 -4.02 11.09 15.47
N MET A 117 -3.02 11.24 14.63
CA MET A 117 -3.15 12.00 13.38
C MET A 117 -4.12 11.33 12.40
N LYS A 118 -4.23 10.01 12.44
CA LYS A 118 -5.16 9.26 11.57
C LYS A 118 -6.63 9.57 11.90
N SER A 119 -6.96 10.04 13.10
CA SER A 119 -8.33 10.49 13.43
C SER A 119 -8.75 11.77 12.69
N LYS A 120 -7.80 12.52 12.15
CA LYS A 120 -8.05 13.78 11.46
C LYS A 120 -8.36 13.52 9.99
N PHE A 121 -9.63 13.34 9.67
CA PHE A 121 -10.12 13.05 8.32
C PHE A 121 -9.54 14.02 7.26
N GLU A 122 -9.64 15.34 7.50
CA GLU A 122 -9.17 16.37 6.56
C GLU A 122 -7.65 16.29 6.32
N TRP A 123 -6.88 16.01 7.36
CA TRP A 123 -5.43 15.83 7.21
C TRP A 123 -5.09 14.68 6.29
N ARG A 124 -5.87 13.59 6.38
CA ARG A 124 -5.62 12.40 5.57
C ARG A 124 -6.08 12.58 4.13
N VAL A 125 -7.31 13.03 3.90
CA VAL A 125 -7.83 13.22 2.55
C VAL A 125 -7.03 14.25 1.77
N ASN A 126 -6.65 15.38 2.41
CA ASN A 126 -5.79 16.39 1.79
C ASN A 126 -4.30 15.93 1.68
N GLY A 127 -3.97 14.75 2.18
CA GLY A 127 -2.66 14.14 2.00
C GLY A 127 -2.34 13.88 0.53
N PHE A 128 -3.33 13.53 -0.26
CA PHE A 128 -3.18 13.28 -1.69
C PHE A 128 -2.82 14.56 -2.46
N ASP A 129 -3.39 15.71 -2.09
CA ASP A 129 -3.01 17.01 -2.64
C ASP A 129 -1.55 17.35 -2.31
N ARG A 130 -1.12 17.11 -1.07
CA ARG A 130 0.28 17.35 -0.68
C ARG A 130 1.27 16.48 -1.46
N MET A 131 0.90 15.23 -1.75
CA MET A 131 1.69 14.34 -2.63
C MET A 131 1.78 14.91 -4.05
N GLY A 132 0.63 15.33 -4.61
CA GLY A 132 0.56 15.94 -5.94
C GLY A 132 1.37 17.24 -6.03
N GLN A 133 1.24 18.12 -5.03
CA GLN A 133 2.02 19.37 -4.92
C GLN A 133 3.53 19.13 -4.82
N ALA A 134 3.95 18.07 -4.12
CA ALA A 134 5.34 17.64 -4.07
C ALA A 134 5.83 17.00 -5.39
N GLY A 135 4.93 16.80 -6.36
CA GLY A 135 5.24 16.16 -7.65
C GLY A 135 5.64 14.69 -7.48
N VAL A 136 4.98 13.96 -6.59
CA VAL A 136 5.19 12.51 -6.44
C VAL A 136 4.80 11.83 -7.76
N HIS A 137 5.67 10.97 -8.28
CA HIS A 137 5.47 10.33 -9.58
C HIS A 137 4.28 9.36 -9.59
N SER A 138 4.11 8.59 -8.52
CA SER A 138 3.03 7.60 -8.42
C SER A 138 2.29 7.71 -7.08
N ILE A 139 0.96 7.81 -7.14
CA ILE A 139 0.09 7.85 -5.95
C ILE A 139 -0.87 6.67 -5.98
N GLY A 140 -0.77 5.80 -4.99
CA GLY A 140 -1.73 4.73 -4.74
C GLY A 140 -2.80 5.16 -3.75
N MET A 141 -4.06 4.96 -4.13
CA MET A 141 -5.23 5.28 -3.32
C MET A 141 -5.92 4.00 -2.86
N GLY A 142 -6.56 4.02 -1.69
CA GLY A 142 -7.30 2.85 -1.27
C GLY A 142 -8.40 3.13 -0.27
N VAL A 143 -9.37 2.20 -0.26
CA VAL A 143 -10.41 2.08 0.75
C VAL A 143 -10.42 0.66 1.28
N LEU A 144 -10.74 0.48 2.57
CA LEU A 144 -10.81 -0.83 3.19
C LEU A 144 -12.26 -1.30 3.23
N ILE A 145 -12.59 -2.26 2.38
CA ILE A 145 -13.93 -2.83 2.31
C ILE A 145 -14.21 -3.67 3.54
N GLY A 146 -15.31 -3.37 4.20
CA GLY A 146 -15.72 -4.01 5.47
C GLY A 146 -15.87 -3.01 6.61
N LEU A 147 -15.32 -1.80 6.49
CA LEU A 147 -15.53 -0.74 7.49
C LEU A 147 -16.97 -0.22 7.45
N GLU A 148 -17.47 0.10 6.26
CA GLU A 148 -18.82 0.63 6.08
C GLU A 148 -19.74 -0.38 5.38
N LYS A 149 -21.02 -0.41 5.78
CA LYS A 149 -22.01 -1.23 5.10
C LYS A 149 -22.21 -0.76 3.66
N GLU A 150 -22.27 0.57 3.48
CA GLU A 150 -22.44 1.20 2.16
C GLU A 150 -21.06 1.41 1.48
N TRP A 151 -20.33 0.33 1.29
CA TRP A 151 -19.02 0.33 0.65
C TRP A 151 -19.03 0.93 -0.78
N ARG A 152 -20.18 0.90 -1.46
CA ARG A 152 -20.34 1.52 -2.79
C ARG A 152 -20.12 3.02 -2.74
N THR A 153 -20.49 3.67 -1.65
CA THR A 153 -20.20 5.09 -1.41
C THR A 153 -18.69 5.33 -1.34
N ASP A 154 -17.95 4.49 -0.63
CA ASP A 154 -16.49 4.60 -0.55
C ASP A 154 -15.81 4.45 -1.91
N ILE A 155 -16.21 3.46 -2.70
CA ILE A 155 -15.71 3.26 -4.06
C ILE A 155 -16.03 4.46 -4.96
N THR A 156 -17.26 4.98 -4.90
CA THR A 156 -17.70 6.13 -5.69
C THR A 156 -16.93 7.38 -5.32
N MET A 157 -16.76 7.65 -4.03
CA MET A 157 -16.00 8.80 -3.56
C MET A 157 -14.51 8.70 -3.89
N MET A 158 -13.94 7.49 -3.83
CA MET A 158 -12.57 7.24 -4.29
C MET A 158 -12.42 7.54 -5.79
N ALA A 159 -13.38 7.13 -6.61
CA ALA A 159 -13.39 7.43 -8.04
C ALA A 159 -13.47 8.93 -8.32
N TYR A 160 -14.33 9.69 -7.63
CA TYR A 160 -14.37 11.15 -7.74
C TYR A 160 -13.08 11.80 -7.29
N HIS A 161 -12.48 11.34 -6.19
CA HIS A 161 -11.21 11.85 -5.69
C HIS A 161 -10.07 11.55 -6.68
N LEU A 162 -10.03 10.36 -7.26
CA LEU A 162 -9.09 10.02 -8.35
C LEU A 162 -9.24 11.01 -9.52
N ARG A 163 -10.45 11.24 -9.99
CA ARG A 163 -10.68 12.17 -11.12
C ARG A 163 -10.28 13.60 -10.78
N TYR A 164 -10.53 14.04 -9.54
CA TYR A 164 -10.05 15.34 -9.04
C TYR A 164 -8.52 15.43 -9.10
N LEU A 165 -7.82 14.43 -8.57
CA LEU A 165 -6.36 14.41 -8.54
C LEU A 165 -5.75 14.33 -9.93
N GLN A 166 -6.28 13.53 -10.83
CA GLN A 166 -5.85 13.45 -12.23
C GLN A 166 -5.97 14.80 -12.95
N LYS A 167 -7.03 15.55 -12.67
CA LYS A 167 -7.23 16.87 -13.24
C LYS A 167 -6.22 17.90 -12.72
N HIS A 168 -5.86 17.84 -11.44
CA HIS A 168 -5.00 18.84 -10.82
C HIS A 168 -3.51 18.45 -10.89
N TYR A 169 -3.20 17.17 -10.89
CA TYR A 169 -1.84 16.63 -10.87
C TYR A 169 -1.67 15.59 -11.98
N TRP A 170 -1.91 16.00 -13.21
CA TRP A 170 -1.96 15.14 -14.40
C TRP A 170 -0.63 14.44 -14.74
N GLN A 171 0.50 14.91 -14.21
CA GLN A 171 1.81 14.27 -14.39
C GLN A 171 2.01 13.05 -13.44
N THR A 172 1.12 12.88 -12.48
CA THR A 172 1.19 11.79 -11.52
C THR A 172 0.48 10.55 -12.08
N LYS A 173 1.11 9.39 -11.97
CA LYS A 173 0.49 8.09 -12.23
C LYS A 173 -0.33 7.63 -11.02
N TYR A 174 -1.51 7.08 -11.25
CA TYR A 174 -2.40 6.66 -10.17
C TYR A 174 -2.63 5.17 -10.15
N SER A 175 -2.77 4.63 -8.93
CA SER A 175 -3.26 3.27 -8.71
C SER A 175 -4.37 3.25 -7.66
N VAL A 176 -5.28 2.29 -7.77
CA VAL A 176 -6.36 2.08 -6.81
C VAL A 176 -6.30 0.67 -6.22
N ASN A 177 -6.67 0.58 -4.94
CA ASN A 177 -6.76 -0.68 -4.23
C ASN A 177 -7.97 -0.64 -3.28
N PHE A 178 -8.75 -1.72 -3.25
CA PHE A 178 -9.94 -1.85 -2.41
C PHE A 178 -9.97 -3.23 -1.74
N PRO A 179 -8.97 -3.53 -0.88
CA PRO A 179 -8.88 -4.82 -0.23
C PRO A 179 -10.08 -5.06 0.67
N ARG A 180 -10.53 -6.30 0.71
CA ARG A 180 -11.52 -6.77 1.69
C ARG A 180 -10.85 -6.94 3.04
N MET A 181 -11.52 -6.49 4.10
CA MET A 181 -11.06 -6.72 5.46
C MET A 181 -10.95 -8.21 5.76
N ARG A 182 -9.83 -8.61 6.34
CA ARG A 182 -9.63 -9.95 6.87
C ARG A 182 -9.58 -9.88 8.39
N PRO A 183 -10.12 -10.88 9.10
CA PRO A 183 -9.98 -10.97 10.55
C PRO A 183 -8.51 -10.92 10.96
N SER A 184 -8.21 -10.26 12.07
CA SER A 184 -6.90 -10.37 12.69
C SER A 184 -6.88 -11.58 13.64
N GLU A 185 -5.73 -12.23 13.77
CA GLU A 185 -5.58 -13.43 14.64
C GLU A 185 -5.96 -13.17 16.11
N ASN A 186 -5.77 -11.95 16.57
CA ASN A 186 -6.04 -11.57 17.97
C ASN A 186 -7.51 -11.20 18.25
N GLY A 187 -8.44 -11.49 17.33
CA GLY A 187 -9.80 -10.99 17.42
C GLY A 187 -9.89 -9.48 17.19
N GLY A 188 -10.97 -8.87 17.57
CA GLY A 188 -11.17 -7.44 17.49
C GLY A 188 -12.31 -7.05 16.55
N PHE A 189 -12.11 -6.02 15.74
CA PHE A 189 -13.15 -5.47 14.89
C PHE A 189 -13.60 -6.48 13.83
N GLN A 190 -14.91 -6.73 13.78
CA GLN A 190 -15.53 -7.55 12.75
C GLN A 190 -16.01 -6.67 11.59
N PRO A 191 -15.89 -7.13 10.34
CA PRO A 191 -16.39 -6.37 9.19
C PRO A 191 -17.89 -6.09 9.32
N ASN A 192 -18.30 -4.85 9.05
CA ASN A 192 -19.73 -4.47 9.01
C ASN A 192 -20.44 -5.03 7.77
N VAL A 193 -19.70 -5.47 6.79
CA VAL A 193 -20.17 -6.12 5.55
C VAL A 193 -19.10 -7.06 5.02
N ILE A 194 -19.53 -8.19 4.48
CA ILE A 194 -18.65 -9.14 3.78
C ILE A 194 -18.96 -9.01 2.29
N MET A 195 -18.00 -8.47 1.54
CA MET A 195 -18.08 -8.37 0.09
C MET A 195 -17.80 -9.74 -0.54
N SER A 196 -18.67 -10.18 -1.42
CA SER A 196 -18.50 -11.41 -2.22
C SER A 196 -17.44 -11.22 -3.32
N ASP A 197 -16.98 -12.34 -3.90
CA ASP A 197 -16.05 -12.32 -5.03
C ASP A 197 -16.67 -11.68 -6.27
N CYS A 198 -17.97 -11.92 -6.51
CA CYS A 198 -18.70 -11.28 -7.59
C CYS A 198 -18.76 -9.76 -7.44
N GLU A 199 -18.99 -9.26 -6.22
CA GLU A 199 -18.99 -7.82 -5.96
C GLU A 199 -17.60 -7.21 -6.12
N LEU A 200 -16.54 -7.91 -5.68
CA LEU A 200 -15.17 -7.47 -5.88
C LEU A 200 -14.82 -7.40 -7.38
N ALA A 201 -15.20 -8.40 -8.15
CA ALA A 201 -15.04 -8.38 -9.61
C ALA A 201 -15.83 -7.23 -10.25
N GLN A 202 -17.07 -7.01 -9.82
CA GLN A 202 -17.93 -5.92 -10.30
C GLN A 202 -17.29 -4.55 -10.05
N VAL A 203 -16.71 -4.32 -8.85
CA VAL A 203 -15.98 -3.08 -8.53
C VAL A 203 -14.76 -2.91 -9.46
N THR A 204 -14.00 -3.98 -9.68
CA THR A 204 -12.83 -3.94 -10.56
C THR A 204 -13.22 -3.57 -11.98
N PHE A 205 -14.29 -4.15 -12.51
CA PHE A 205 -14.79 -3.81 -13.85
C PHE A 205 -15.33 -2.39 -13.91
N ALA A 206 -16.07 -1.96 -12.89
CA ALA A 206 -16.57 -0.59 -12.82
C ALA A 206 -15.42 0.43 -12.80
N MET A 207 -14.38 0.18 -12.03
CA MET A 207 -13.18 1.04 -12.00
C MET A 207 -12.43 1.04 -13.34
N ARG A 208 -12.32 -0.11 -14.01
CA ARG A 208 -11.70 -0.21 -15.33
C ARG A 208 -12.50 0.50 -16.42
N ILE A 209 -13.84 0.49 -16.34
CA ILE A 209 -14.71 1.24 -17.24
C ILE A 209 -14.62 2.74 -16.95
N PHE A 210 -14.58 3.11 -15.66
CA PHE A 210 -14.45 4.50 -15.23
C PHE A 210 -13.12 5.12 -15.68
N ASP A 211 -12.04 4.35 -15.58
CA ASP A 211 -10.69 4.78 -15.96
C ASP A 211 -9.90 3.58 -16.53
N HIS A 212 -9.63 3.64 -17.84
CA HIS A 212 -8.95 2.54 -18.53
C HIS A 212 -7.44 2.49 -18.25
N ASP A 213 -6.84 3.60 -17.80
CA ASP A 213 -5.40 3.73 -17.57
C ASP A 213 -4.99 3.55 -16.10
N VAL A 214 -5.94 3.64 -15.15
CA VAL A 214 -5.59 3.51 -13.74
C VAL A 214 -5.05 2.11 -13.42
N ASP A 215 -3.97 2.04 -12.67
CA ASP A 215 -3.50 0.77 -12.15
C ASP A 215 -4.44 0.24 -11.07
N ILE A 216 -4.84 -1.02 -11.18
CA ILE A 216 -5.65 -1.72 -10.16
C ILE A 216 -4.77 -2.79 -9.53
N SER A 217 -4.57 -2.67 -8.22
CA SER A 217 -3.66 -3.55 -7.47
C SER A 217 -4.41 -4.53 -6.57
N TYR A 218 -4.02 -5.80 -6.63
CA TYR A 218 -4.49 -6.83 -5.69
C TYR A 218 -3.34 -7.33 -4.82
N SER A 219 -3.57 -7.36 -3.52
CA SER A 219 -2.61 -7.87 -2.55
C SER A 219 -2.82 -9.36 -2.26
N THR A 220 -1.91 -9.94 -1.51
CA THR A 220 -1.99 -11.31 -1.00
C THR A 220 -3.10 -11.54 0.03
N ARG A 221 -3.90 -10.52 0.36
CA ARG A 221 -5.15 -10.66 1.14
C ARG A 221 -6.20 -11.48 0.40
N GLU A 222 -6.21 -11.40 -0.94
CA GLU A 222 -7.16 -12.15 -1.74
C GLU A 222 -6.65 -13.56 -2.03
N PRO A 223 -7.54 -14.58 -2.07
CA PRO A 223 -7.18 -15.94 -2.39
C PRO A 223 -6.57 -16.09 -3.78
N ALA A 224 -5.77 -17.13 -3.95
CA ALA A 224 -5.02 -17.39 -5.18
C ALA A 224 -5.89 -17.49 -6.42
N ASP A 225 -7.04 -18.16 -6.33
CA ASP A 225 -7.98 -18.36 -7.43
C ASP A 225 -8.59 -17.04 -7.91
N ILE A 226 -9.05 -16.19 -7.00
CA ILE A 226 -9.56 -14.85 -7.32
C ILE A 226 -8.47 -14.00 -7.97
N ARG A 227 -7.26 -14.00 -7.42
CA ARG A 227 -6.15 -13.24 -7.98
C ARG A 227 -5.80 -13.69 -9.39
N ASP A 228 -5.76 -14.99 -9.63
CA ASP A 228 -5.46 -15.57 -10.93
C ASP A 228 -6.54 -15.20 -11.97
N HIS A 229 -7.82 -15.32 -11.62
CA HIS A 229 -8.91 -14.90 -12.52
C HIS A 229 -8.85 -13.40 -12.81
N MET A 230 -8.68 -12.56 -11.79
CA MET A 230 -8.72 -11.12 -11.95
C MET A 230 -7.48 -10.55 -12.68
N ALA A 231 -6.34 -11.27 -12.67
CA ALA A 231 -5.18 -10.95 -13.48
C ALA A 231 -5.48 -10.99 -14.99
N THR A 232 -6.48 -11.75 -15.41
CA THR A 232 -6.90 -11.81 -16.82
C THR A 232 -7.98 -10.79 -17.18
N LEU A 233 -8.61 -10.14 -16.18
CA LEU A 233 -9.85 -9.40 -16.35
C LEU A 233 -9.77 -7.90 -16.01
N GLY A 234 -8.70 -7.42 -15.39
CA GLY A 234 -8.63 -5.99 -15.11
C GLY A 234 -7.61 -5.55 -14.08
N VAL A 235 -7.05 -6.47 -13.30
CA VAL A 235 -5.96 -6.19 -12.38
C VAL A 235 -4.65 -6.02 -13.16
N THR A 236 -3.88 -4.99 -12.81
CA THR A 236 -2.61 -4.66 -13.47
C THR A 236 -1.39 -4.92 -12.61
N THR A 237 -1.56 -4.93 -11.28
CA THR A 237 -0.46 -5.08 -10.34
C THR A 237 -0.84 -6.06 -9.24
N MET A 238 0.10 -6.93 -8.86
CA MET A 238 -0.09 -7.87 -7.76
C MET A 238 1.14 -7.91 -6.87
N SER A 239 0.93 -7.98 -5.54
CA SER A 239 2.00 -8.36 -4.63
C SER A 239 2.16 -9.88 -4.60
N ALA A 240 3.36 -10.37 -4.30
CA ALA A 240 3.62 -11.79 -4.14
C ALA A 240 4.57 -12.01 -2.96
N GLU A 241 4.35 -13.10 -2.21
CA GLU A 241 5.17 -13.51 -1.08
C GLU A 241 5.33 -12.39 -0.03
N SER A 242 4.26 -11.61 0.20
CA SER A 242 4.28 -10.46 1.10
C SER A 242 4.37 -10.88 2.55
N LYS A 243 5.21 -10.20 3.32
CA LYS A 243 5.29 -10.30 4.78
C LYS A 243 4.78 -9.00 5.40
N THR A 244 3.90 -9.10 6.38
CA THR A 244 3.28 -7.93 7.03
C THR A 244 3.91 -7.60 8.38
N GLU A 245 4.69 -8.51 8.93
CA GLU A 245 5.47 -8.32 10.15
C GLU A 245 6.77 -7.56 9.89
N PRO A 246 7.21 -6.70 10.81
CA PRO A 246 8.50 -6.03 10.70
C PRO A 246 9.66 -7.03 10.69
N GLY A 247 10.49 -7.00 9.66
CA GLY A 247 11.63 -7.92 9.54
C GLY A 247 11.26 -9.36 9.19
N GLY A 248 10.09 -9.57 8.56
CA GLY A 248 9.52 -10.90 8.29
C GLY A 248 10.25 -11.71 7.23
N TYR A 249 11.15 -11.13 6.44
CA TYR A 249 11.90 -11.85 5.43
C TYR A 249 13.19 -12.47 5.95
N TYR A 250 13.79 -11.89 7.01
CA TYR A 250 15.07 -12.36 7.54
C TYR A 250 15.17 -12.24 9.06
N SER A 251 14.92 -11.05 9.62
CA SER A 251 15.26 -10.73 11.02
C SER A 251 14.30 -11.33 12.03
N TYR A 252 12.99 -11.34 11.72
CA TYR A 252 11.92 -11.74 12.65
C TYR A 252 10.80 -12.53 11.98
N PRO A 253 11.07 -13.68 11.35
CA PRO A 253 10.12 -14.40 10.50
C PRO A 253 8.93 -15.06 11.24
N GLN A 254 8.81 -14.91 12.55
CA GLN A 254 7.76 -15.53 13.39
C GLN A 254 7.03 -14.51 14.27
N THR A 255 7.02 -13.24 13.89
CA THR A 255 6.23 -12.23 14.62
C THR A 255 4.79 -12.18 14.11
N LEU A 256 3.89 -11.55 14.91
CA LEU A 256 2.48 -11.43 14.56
C LEU A 256 2.27 -10.62 13.27
N GLU A 257 1.47 -11.16 12.37
CA GLU A 257 1.05 -10.50 11.14
C GLU A 257 0.07 -9.35 11.41
N GLN A 258 0.10 -8.34 10.54
CA GLN A 258 -0.88 -7.24 10.58
C GLN A 258 -2.30 -7.72 10.25
N PHE A 259 -2.40 -8.63 9.31
CA PHE A 259 -3.62 -9.29 8.85
C PHE A 259 -3.25 -10.63 8.20
N HIS A 260 -4.22 -11.51 8.12
CA HIS A 260 -4.04 -12.82 7.49
C HIS A 260 -3.74 -12.70 5.99
N VAL A 261 -2.67 -13.35 5.55
CA VAL A 261 -2.29 -13.51 4.14
C VAL A 261 -3.01 -14.74 3.58
N SER A 262 -3.88 -14.55 2.59
CA SER A 262 -4.67 -15.66 2.01
C SER A 262 -3.95 -16.38 0.86
N ASP A 263 -3.10 -15.67 0.11
CA ASP A 263 -2.26 -16.27 -0.93
C ASP A 263 -0.81 -16.33 -0.45
N GLU A 264 -0.44 -17.49 0.05
CA GLU A 264 0.89 -17.77 0.58
C GLU A 264 1.88 -18.29 -0.48
N ARG A 265 1.46 -18.34 -1.75
CA ARG A 265 2.33 -18.81 -2.83
C ARG A 265 3.61 -17.99 -2.92
N LYS A 266 4.72 -18.69 -3.22
CA LYS A 266 6.00 -18.04 -3.52
C LYS A 266 5.87 -17.18 -4.79
N ALA A 267 6.68 -16.15 -4.88
CA ALA A 267 6.70 -15.25 -6.03
C ALA A 267 6.88 -15.99 -7.37
N VAL A 268 7.74 -17.00 -7.39
CA VAL A 268 7.95 -17.87 -8.57
C VAL A 268 6.74 -18.75 -8.93
N GLU A 269 5.88 -19.05 -7.97
CA GLU A 269 4.65 -19.82 -8.22
C GLU A 269 3.57 -18.92 -8.81
N VAL A 270 3.46 -17.67 -8.32
CA VAL A 270 2.59 -16.65 -8.88
C VAL A 270 3.01 -16.32 -10.32
N ASP A 271 4.31 -16.13 -10.58
CA ASP A 271 4.85 -15.91 -11.93
C ASP A 271 4.45 -17.03 -12.88
N LYS A 272 4.64 -18.31 -12.47
CA LYS A 272 4.24 -19.47 -13.28
C LYS A 272 2.72 -19.53 -13.51
N ALA A 273 1.91 -19.18 -12.52
CA ALA A 273 0.44 -19.16 -12.66
C ALA A 273 0.02 -18.12 -13.69
N LEU A 274 0.54 -16.90 -13.61
CA LEU A 274 0.26 -15.83 -14.58
C LEU A 274 0.68 -16.21 -16.01
N LYS A 275 1.87 -16.81 -16.17
CA LYS A 275 2.34 -17.29 -17.48
C LYS A 275 1.41 -18.37 -18.08
N ARG A 276 0.89 -19.30 -17.27
CA ARG A 276 -0.09 -20.31 -17.74
C ARG A 276 -1.41 -19.66 -18.20
N LEU A 277 -1.75 -18.50 -17.63
CA LEU A 277 -2.93 -17.71 -18.01
C LEU A 277 -2.67 -16.79 -19.23
N GLY A 278 -1.51 -16.92 -19.88
CA GLY A 278 -1.13 -16.12 -21.03
C GLY A 278 -0.78 -14.67 -20.67
N ARG A 279 -0.35 -14.42 -19.42
CA ARG A 279 0.15 -13.13 -18.98
C ARG A 279 1.65 -13.17 -18.84
N GLU A 280 2.31 -12.05 -19.14
CA GLU A 280 3.75 -11.89 -18.94
C GLU A 280 3.99 -11.00 -17.71
N PRO A 281 4.42 -11.56 -16.56
CA PRO A 281 4.74 -10.77 -15.38
C PRO A 281 5.93 -9.87 -15.62
N VAL A 282 5.77 -8.57 -15.31
CA VAL A 282 6.81 -7.57 -15.42
C VAL A 282 7.36 -7.27 -14.02
N TRP A 283 8.63 -7.57 -13.81
CA TRP A 283 9.32 -7.37 -12.53
C TRP A 283 9.82 -5.93 -12.33
N LYS A 284 10.05 -5.21 -13.44
CA LYS A 284 10.50 -3.83 -13.48
C LYS A 284 9.61 -3.03 -14.42
N ASP A 285 8.82 -2.12 -13.87
CA ASP A 285 7.92 -1.21 -14.59
C ASP A 285 8.30 0.28 -14.44
N TRP A 286 9.47 0.54 -13.88
CA TRP A 286 10.02 1.87 -13.68
C TRP A 286 11.47 1.94 -14.15
N ASP A 287 11.84 3.06 -14.78
CA ASP A 287 13.22 3.37 -15.13
C ASP A 287 13.54 4.84 -14.83
N ALA A 288 14.72 5.10 -14.26
CA ALA A 288 15.15 6.45 -13.90
C ALA A 288 15.26 7.42 -15.10
N SER A 289 15.27 6.89 -16.33
CA SER A 289 15.20 7.71 -17.54
C SER A 289 13.90 8.49 -17.68
N PHE A 290 12.84 8.10 -16.98
CA PHE A 290 11.60 8.89 -16.89
C PHE A 290 11.69 10.05 -15.89
N ASP A 291 12.76 10.15 -15.11
CA ASP A 291 12.99 11.30 -14.23
C ASP A 291 13.59 12.45 -15.05
N LEU A 292 12.86 13.58 -15.14
CA LEU A 292 13.29 14.78 -15.89
C LEU A 292 14.66 15.33 -15.44
N LYS A 293 15.12 14.99 -14.23
CA LYS A 293 16.47 15.35 -13.75
C LYS A 293 17.58 14.57 -14.46
N ALA A 294 17.30 13.37 -14.97
CA ALA A 294 18.29 12.58 -15.73
C ALA A 294 18.67 13.22 -17.06
N PHE A 295 17.82 14.10 -17.61
CA PHE A 295 18.06 14.82 -18.87
C PHE A 295 18.78 16.17 -18.71
N LYS A 296 19.09 16.59 -17.49
CA LYS A 296 19.82 17.83 -17.20
C LYS A 296 21.32 17.62 -16.99
N ARG A 297 21.93 16.74 -17.75
CA ARG A 297 23.40 16.63 -17.86
C ARG A 297 23.90 17.19 -19.17
#